data_78c8971e11fd99cbb73c8c1e39aa7b4f
#
_entry.id   78c8971e11fd99cbb73c8c1e39aa7b4f
#
_cell.length_a   1.000
_cell.length_b   1.000
_cell.length_c   1.000
_cell.angle_alpha   90.00
_cell.angle_beta   90.00
_cell.angle_gamma   90.00
#
_symmetry.space_group_name_H-M   'P 1'
#
loop_
_entity.id
_entity.type
_entity.pdbx_description
1 polymer ?
#
loop_
_entity_poly.entity_id
_entity_poly.type
_entity_poly.pdbx_seq_one_letter_code
_entity_poly.pdbx_strand_id
1 'polypeptide(L)'
;MKTYMRIMLLLLVVVLSGCTPIASPEQVQGLTKEEAAQIASAAVRQYYRVDVDTMDRDITLEDPAKLVESTTGEPIFRGIPVHVVLKRDPAPGEITAYHAIIDPNSKQALSVSIDVAEPDDKPSPASKEIDLEQAAAEFIRNQKLLTPTAFQLIKASYANPDDIKRYFYYTDGLKAIAIGVDTQLQQVVTFTYI
;
A
#
# COMPACT_ATOMS: atom_id res chain seq x y z
N MET A 1 25.35 37.71 -49.91
CA MET A 1 25.86 36.80 -48.86
C MET A 1 25.59 37.24 -47.43
N LYS A 2 25.71 38.51 -47.07
CA LYS A 2 25.53 39.00 -45.68
C LYS A 2 24.07 38.89 -45.15
N THR A 3 23.09 38.99 -46.03
CA THR A 3 21.64 38.95 -45.63
C THR A 3 21.16 37.56 -45.28
N TYR A 4 21.61 36.54 -45.98
CA TYR A 4 21.24 35.12 -45.70
C TYR A 4 21.84 34.62 -44.40
N MET A 5 23.02 35.10 -44.03
CA MET A 5 23.69 34.71 -42.80
C MET A 5 22.96 35.25 -41.55
N ARG A 6 22.28 36.43 -41.66
CA ARG A 6 21.49 37.01 -40.56
C ARG A 6 20.16 36.28 -40.36
N ILE A 7 19.52 35.81 -41.43
CA ILE A 7 18.27 35.01 -41.36
C ILE A 7 18.55 33.65 -40.78
N MET A 8 19.66 33.00 -41.14
CA MET A 8 20.05 31.71 -40.63
C MET A 8 20.41 31.76 -39.14
N LEU A 9 21.01 32.85 -38.67
CA LEU A 9 21.30 33.05 -37.24
C LEU A 9 20.03 33.30 -36.41
N LEU A 10 19.01 33.94 -36.97
CA LEU A 10 17.73 34.21 -36.32
C LEU A 10 16.88 32.91 -36.21
N LEU A 11 16.96 32.03 -37.23
CA LEU A 11 16.30 30.74 -37.21
C LEU A 11 16.92 29.76 -36.18
N LEU A 12 18.24 29.86 -35.97
CA LEU A 12 18.94 29.01 -34.97
C LEU A 12 18.58 29.43 -33.52
N VAL A 13 18.29 30.69 -33.27
CA VAL A 13 17.91 31.16 -31.91
C VAL A 13 16.48 30.76 -31.54
N VAL A 14 15.57 30.62 -32.52
CA VAL A 14 14.18 30.22 -32.26
C VAL A 14 14.07 28.73 -31.92
N VAL A 15 14.97 27.88 -32.39
CA VAL A 15 14.97 26.43 -32.11
C VAL A 15 15.49 26.10 -30.69
N LEU A 16 16.28 27.00 -30.07
CA LEU A 16 16.84 26.81 -28.74
C LEU A 16 15.91 27.25 -27.57
N SER A 17 14.80 27.93 -27.89
CA SER A 17 13.90 28.49 -26.86
C SER A 17 12.72 27.55 -26.47
N GLY A 18 12.66 26.33 -26.97
CA GLY A 18 11.51 25.42 -26.86
C GLY A 18 11.64 24.25 -25.93
N CYS A 19 12.75 24.07 -25.22
CA CYS A 19 12.83 23.05 -24.19
C CYS A 19 12.53 23.66 -22.81
N THR A 20 11.24 23.86 -22.50
CA THR A 20 10.85 23.83 -21.08
C THR A 20 11.24 22.46 -20.57
N PRO A 21 12.07 22.36 -19.51
CA PRO A 21 12.30 21.06 -18.88
C PRO A 21 10.93 20.54 -18.42
N ILE A 22 10.45 19.47 -19.04
CA ILE A 22 9.34 18.70 -18.51
C ILE A 22 9.86 18.25 -17.15
N ALA A 23 9.28 18.79 -16.08
CA ALA A 23 9.64 18.38 -14.73
C ALA A 23 9.48 16.84 -14.69
N SER A 24 10.58 16.15 -14.47
CA SER A 24 10.51 14.70 -14.29
C SER A 24 9.56 14.42 -13.13
N PRO A 25 8.62 13.47 -13.25
CA PRO A 25 7.73 13.13 -12.16
C PRO A 25 8.57 12.81 -10.93
N GLU A 26 8.11 13.27 -9.77
CA GLU A 26 8.75 12.96 -8.49
C GLU A 26 8.85 11.44 -8.32
N GLN A 27 10.05 10.93 -8.19
CA GLN A 27 10.34 9.49 -8.08
C GLN A 27 11.03 9.19 -6.75
N VAL A 28 10.67 8.07 -6.15
CA VAL A 28 11.34 7.49 -5.01
C VAL A 28 11.88 6.13 -5.42
N GLN A 29 13.20 5.97 -5.40
CA GLN A 29 13.89 4.73 -5.80
C GLN A 29 13.40 4.16 -7.15
N GLY A 30 13.12 5.04 -8.13
CA GLY A 30 12.71 4.66 -9.47
C GLY A 30 11.21 4.38 -9.66
N LEU A 31 10.38 4.60 -8.64
CA LEU A 31 8.92 4.54 -8.74
C LEU A 31 8.31 5.95 -8.76
N THR A 32 7.39 6.19 -9.68
CA THR A 32 6.52 7.37 -9.65
C THR A 32 5.33 7.15 -8.71
N LYS A 33 4.64 8.22 -8.32
CA LYS A 33 3.41 8.14 -7.51
C LYS A 33 2.33 7.29 -8.19
N GLU A 34 2.18 7.48 -9.49
CA GLU A 34 1.18 6.78 -10.30
C GLU A 34 1.49 5.28 -10.41
N GLU A 35 2.74 4.91 -10.69
CA GLU A 35 3.16 3.51 -10.72
C GLU A 35 2.97 2.84 -9.35
N ALA A 36 3.38 3.50 -8.27
CA ALA A 36 3.24 3.00 -6.92
C ALA A 36 1.75 2.80 -6.54
N ALA A 37 0.88 3.77 -6.87
CA ALA A 37 -0.56 3.65 -6.63
C ALA A 37 -1.19 2.51 -7.45
N GLN A 38 -0.75 2.29 -8.69
CA GLN A 38 -1.21 1.17 -9.52
C GLN A 38 -0.81 -0.18 -8.92
N ILE A 39 0.42 -0.32 -8.43
CA ILE A 39 0.89 -1.54 -7.75
C ILE A 39 0.07 -1.77 -6.47
N ALA A 40 -0.13 -0.73 -5.66
CA ALA A 40 -0.92 -0.81 -4.44
C ALA A 40 -2.39 -1.19 -4.72
N SER A 41 -3.03 -0.55 -5.71
CA SER A 41 -4.39 -0.87 -6.17
C SER A 41 -4.53 -2.32 -6.66
N ALA A 42 -3.56 -2.78 -7.47
CA ALA A 42 -3.53 -4.16 -7.95
C ALA A 42 -3.40 -5.16 -6.79
N ALA A 43 -2.61 -4.82 -5.77
CA ALA A 43 -2.47 -5.63 -4.57
C ALA A 43 -3.77 -5.66 -3.74
N VAL A 44 -4.46 -4.52 -3.56
CA VAL A 44 -5.79 -4.48 -2.91
C VAL A 44 -6.77 -5.39 -3.65
N ARG A 45 -6.86 -5.26 -4.98
CA ARG A 45 -7.73 -6.13 -5.80
C ARG A 45 -7.38 -7.59 -5.66
N GLN A 46 -6.09 -7.92 -5.70
CA GLN A 46 -5.62 -9.30 -5.59
C GLN A 46 -5.99 -9.93 -4.24
N TYR A 47 -5.71 -9.24 -3.14
CA TYR A 47 -5.79 -9.81 -1.80
C TYR A 47 -7.16 -9.63 -1.14
N TYR A 48 -7.81 -8.49 -1.35
CA TYR A 48 -9.10 -8.19 -0.72
C TYR A 48 -10.29 -8.34 -1.67
N ARG A 49 -10.05 -8.61 -2.97
CA ARG A 49 -11.09 -8.78 -4.00
C ARG A 49 -11.97 -7.54 -4.19
N VAL A 50 -11.43 -6.37 -3.88
CA VAL A 50 -12.09 -5.09 -4.04
C VAL A 50 -11.40 -4.28 -5.13
N ASP A 51 -12.18 -3.76 -6.06
CA ASP A 51 -11.70 -2.80 -7.05
C ASP A 51 -11.65 -1.41 -6.42
N VAL A 52 -10.46 -0.82 -6.41
CA VAL A 52 -10.23 0.55 -5.93
C VAL A 52 -9.74 1.39 -7.09
N ASP A 53 -10.40 2.54 -7.30
CA ASP A 53 -9.96 3.53 -8.26
C ASP A 53 -8.87 4.42 -7.64
N THR A 54 -7.94 4.87 -8.45
CA THR A 54 -6.94 5.89 -8.08
C THR A 54 -7.40 7.32 -8.39
N MET A 55 -8.49 7.46 -9.17
CA MET A 55 -9.15 8.75 -9.37
C MET A 55 -9.75 9.27 -8.06
N ASP A 56 -9.81 10.56 -7.87
CA ASP A 56 -10.29 11.22 -6.65
C ASP A 56 -9.57 10.78 -5.36
N ARG A 57 -8.31 10.36 -5.47
CA ARG A 57 -7.47 9.99 -4.34
C ARG A 57 -6.19 10.82 -4.30
N ASP A 58 -5.75 11.12 -3.09
CA ASP A 58 -4.42 11.67 -2.83
C ASP A 58 -3.43 10.53 -2.69
N ILE A 59 -2.34 10.64 -3.45
CA ILE A 59 -1.27 9.65 -3.45
C ILE A 59 -0.04 10.27 -2.82
N THR A 60 0.45 9.64 -1.74
CA THR A 60 1.70 10.01 -1.08
C THR A 60 2.69 8.86 -1.20
N LEU A 61 3.88 9.18 -1.61
CA LEU A 61 5.02 8.26 -1.69
C LEU A 61 6.08 8.74 -0.73
N GLU A 62 6.52 7.86 0.19
CA GLU A 62 7.52 8.21 1.18
C GLU A 62 8.87 7.60 0.83
N ASP A 63 9.93 8.36 1.06
CA ASP A 63 11.30 7.87 0.88
C ASP A 63 11.71 7.05 2.13
N PRO A 64 11.89 5.74 2.03
CA PRO A 64 12.25 4.91 3.19
C PRO A 64 13.60 5.31 3.81
N ALA A 65 14.49 5.96 3.05
CA ALA A 65 15.75 6.45 3.59
C ALA A 65 15.57 7.62 4.57
N LYS A 66 14.41 8.27 4.57
CA LYS A 66 14.05 9.33 5.53
C LYS A 66 13.29 8.81 6.75
N LEU A 67 12.80 7.57 6.67
CA LEU A 67 12.02 6.92 7.72
C LEU A 67 12.93 5.94 8.49
N VAL A 68 13.73 6.50 9.40
CA VAL A 68 14.69 5.72 10.17
C VAL A 68 14.31 5.67 11.64
N GLU A 69 14.64 4.56 12.28
CA GLU A 69 14.47 4.43 13.71
C GLU A 69 15.45 5.37 14.43
N SER A 70 14.97 6.16 15.40
CA SER A 70 15.73 7.21 16.07
C SER A 70 16.92 6.68 16.87
N THR A 71 16.88 5.42 17.30
CA THR A 71 17.91 4.80 18.14
C THR A 71 19.00 4.10 17.32
N THR A 72 18.62 3.46 16.22
CA THR A 72 19.55 2.65 15.39
C THR A 72 19.95 3.33 14.10
N GLY A 73 19.15 4.29 13.62
CA GLY A 73 19.33 4.90 12.30
C GLY A 73 19.00 3.97 11.13
N GLU A 74 18.47 2.78 11.41
CA GLU A 74 18.06 1.83 10.37
C GLU A 74 16.71 2.19 9.77
N PRO A 75 16.48 1.94 8.46
CA PRO A 75 15.18 2.15 7.85
C PRO A 75 14.09 1.33 8.54
N ILE A 76 12.98 2.00 8.88
CA ILE A 76 11.80 1.35 9.50
C ILE A 76 11.14 0.39 8.52
N PHE A 77 11.14 0.74 7.22
CA PHE A 77 10.50 -0.04 6.17
C PHE A 77 11.52 -0.64 5.21
N ARG A 78 11.32 -1.88 4.82
CA ARG A 78 12.16 -2.59 3.82
C ARG A 78 11.83 -2.22 2.37
N GLY A 79 10.83 -1.38 2.15
CA GLY A 79 10.37 -0.95 0.83
C GLY A 79 9.79 0.45 0.89
N ILE A 80 9.22 0.89 -0.22
CA ILE A 80 8.68 2.23 -0.39
C ILE A 80 7.25 2.28 0.15
N PRO A 81 6.95 3.07 1.20
CA PRO A 81 5.59 3.26 1.68
C PRO A 81 4.77 4.11 0.69
N VAL A 82 3.58 3.63 0.39
CA VAL A 82 2.58 4.27 -0.46
C VAL A 82 1.29 4.42 0.31
N HIS A 83 0.75 5.63 0.35
CA HIS A 83 -0.53 5.94 0.97
C HIS A 83 -1.46 6.51 -0.09
N VAL A 84 -2.65 5.95 -0.20
CA VAL A 84 -3.67 6.36 -1.16
C VAL A 84 -4.97 6.60 -0.40
N VAL A 85 -5.39 7.87 -0.33
CA VAL A 85 -6.49 8.32 0.53
C VAL A 85 -7.59 8.94 -0.33
N LEU A 86 -8.85 8.60 -0.05
CA LEU A 86 -10.02 9.16 -0.72
C LEU A 86 -10.16 10.66 -0.40
N LYS A 87 -10.42 11.50 -1.43
CA LYS A 87 -10.57 12.96 -1.27
C LYS A 87 -11.95 13.42 -0.84
N ARG A 88 -12.95 12.60 -1.08
CA ARG A 88 -14.36 12.88 -0.75
C ARG A 88 -14.79 12.13 0.50
N ASP A 89 -15.95 12.49 1.04
CA ASP A 89 -16.58 11.71 2.11
C ASP A 89 -16.91 10.30 1.60
N PRO A 90 -16.51 9.26 2.37
CA PRO A 90 -16.74 7.88 1.99
C PRO A 90 -18.21 7.49 2.16
N ALA A 91 -18.67 6.57 1.32
CA ALA A 91 -19.89 5.85 1.61
C ALA A 91 -19.64 4.79 2.72
N PRO A 92 -20.69 4.40 3.49
CA PRO A 92 -20.57 3.35 4.48
C PRO A 92 -20.02 2.05 3.89
N GLY A 93 -19.01 1.46 4.55
CA GLY A 93 -18.34 0.26 4.08
C GLY A 93 -17.36 0.46 2.89
N GLU A 94 -17.17 1.70 2.45
CA GLU A 94 -16.20 2.01 1.40
C GLU A 94 -14.77 2.03 1.93
N ILE A 95 -13.80 1.65 1.10
CA ILE A 95 -12.37 1.80 1.42
C ILE A 95 -12.00 3.29 1.35
N THR A 96 -11.69 3.87 2.52
CA THR A 96 -11.30 5.26 2.69
C THR A 96 -9.84 5.51 2.34
N ALA A 97 -9.00 4.55 2.70
CA ALA A 97 -7.57 4.57 2.39
C ALA A 97 -7.03 3.16 2.19
N TYR A 98 -5.94 3.07 1.47
CA TYR A 98 -5.12 1.86 1.46
C TYR A 98 -3.65 2.24 1.47
N HIS A 99 -2.86 1.38 2.10
CA HIS A 99 -1.44 1.57 2.31
C HIS A 99 -0.71 0.34 1.83
N ALA A 100 0.40 0.53 1.14
CA ALA A 100 1.26 -0.57 0.72
C ALA A 100 2.72 -0.24 1.01
N ILE A 101 3.52 -1.28 1.22
CA ILE A 101 4.98 -1.19 1.18
C ILE A 101 5.40 -1.97 -0.06
N ILE A 102 6.09 -1.30 -0.98
CA ILE A 102 6.47 -1.86 -2.27
C ILE A 102 7.98 -2.10 -2.30
N ASP A 103 8.40 -3.31 -2.66
CA ASP A 103 9.79 -3.60 -2.97
C ASP A 103 10.16 -2.90 -4.29
N PRO A 104 11.11 -1.96 -4.29
CA PRO A 104 11.48 -1.22 -5.49
C PRO A 104 12.09 -2.08 -6.59
N ASN A 105 12.69 -3.23 -6.24
CA ASN A 105 13.36 -4.12 -7.18
C ASN A 105 12.38 -5.06 -7.89
N SER A 106 11.53 -5.75 -7.11
CA SER A 106 10.56 -6.71 -7.65
C SER A 106 9.24 -6.06 -8.05
N LYS A 107 8.98 -4.82 -7.62
CA LYS A 107 7.69 -4.12 -7.76
C LYS A 107 6.51 -4.90 -7.16
N GLN A 108 6.78 -5.69 -6.15
CA GLN A 108 5.75 -6.44 -5.41
C GLN A 108 5.41 -5.75 -4.10
N ALA A 109 4.14 -5.86 -3.69
CA ALA A 109 3.73 -5.40 -2.39
C ALA A 109 4.21 -6.38 -1.30
N LEU A 110 5.01 -5.86 -0.35
CA LEU A 110 5.47 -6.56 0.84
C LEU A 110 4.44 -6.47 1.97
N SER A 111 3.62 -5.43 1.94
CA SER A 111 2.56 -5.18 2.90
C SER A 111 1.40 -4.50 2.20
N VAL A 112 0.18 -4.82 2.61
CA VAL A 112 -1.03 -4.08 2.21
C VAL A 112 -1.95 -3.95 3.40
N SER A 113 -2.47 -2.74 3.62
CA SER A 113 -3.50 -2.45 4.61
C SER A 113 -4.61 -1.64 3.95
N ILE A 114 -5.85 -1.90 4.37
CA ILE A 114 -7.03 -1.11 3.98
C ILE A 114 -7.68 -0.51 5.21
N ASP A 115 -8.20 0.70 5.07
CA ASP A 115 -9.08 1.34 6.02
C ASP A 115 -10.46 1.46 5.39
N VAL A 116 -11.49 1.07 6.15
CA VAL A 116 -12.86 0.97 5.67
C VAL A 116 -13.73 1.91 6.51
N ALA A 117 -14.61 2.69 5.87
CA ALA A 117 -15.60 3.50 6.56
C ALA A 117 -16.56 2.59 7.36
N GLU A 118 -16.95 3.04 8.56
CA GLU A 118 -17.93 2.30 9.34
C GLU A 118 -19.21 2.07 8.52
N PRO A 119 -19.71 0.83 8.44
CA PRO A 119 -20.98 0.55 7.79
C PRO A 119 -22.13 1.16 8.62
N ASP A 120 -23.21 1.62 7.94
CA ASP A 120 -24.41 2.16 8.60
C ASP A 120 -25.06 1.15 9.57
N ASP A 121 -25.04 -0.10 9.18
CA ASP A 121 -25.49 -1.21 10.01
C ASP A 121 -24.29 -1.81 10.75
N LYS A 122 -24.11 -1.41 12.01
CA LYS A 122 -23.15 -2.12 12.88
C LYS A 122 -23.55 -3.60 12.92
N PRO A 123 -22.61 -4.53 12.71
CA PRO A 123 -22.93 -5.94 12.79
C PRO A 123 -23.59 -6.20 14.14
N SER A 124 -24.77 -6.80 14.10
CA SER A 124 -25.51 -7.13 15.31
C SER A 124 -24.63 -8.01 16.21
N PRO A 125 -24.58 -7.78 17.53
CA PRO A 125 -23.86 -8.64 18.47
C PRO A 125 -24.26 -10.13 18.39
N ALA A 126 -25.38 -10.43 17.70
CA ALA A 126 -25.86 -11.79 17.45
C ALA A 126 -25.22 -12.49 16.23
N SER A 127 -24.39 -11.81 15.42
CA SER A 127 -23.57 -12.50 14.43
C SER A 127 -22.54 -13.34 15.20
N LYS A 128 -22.47 -14.65 14.88
CA LYS A 128 -21.53 -15.59 15.48
C LYS A 128 -20.16 -14.93 15.57
N GLU A 129 -19.61 -14.90 16.79
CA GLU A 129 -18.24 -14.44 17.02
C GLU A 129 -17.32 -15.23 16.07
N ILE A 130 -16.78 -14.56 15.05
CA ILE A 130 -15.85 -15.18 14.13
C ILE A 130 -14.56 -15.34 14.92
N ASP A 131 -14.00 -16.54 14.88
CA ASP A 131 -12.65 -16.76 15.40
C ASP A 131 -11.67 -15.95 14.52
N LEU A 132 -11.17 -14.84 15.06
CA LEU A 132 -10.27 -13.94 14.36
C LEU A 132 -8.97 -14.63 13.92
N GLU A 133 -8.49 -15.62 14.69
CA GLU A 133 -7.36 -16.43 14.32
C GLU A 133 -7.68 -17.32 13.10
N GLN A 134 -8.87 -17.91 13.09
CA GLN A 134 -9.34 -18.71 11.96
C GLN A 134 -9.45 -17.85 10.70
N ALA A 135 -10.01 -16.63 10.79
CA ALA A 135 -10.10 -15.70 9.66
C ALA A 135 -8.70 -15.36 9.10
N ALA A 136 -7.73 -15.11 9.98
CA ALA A 136 -6.34 -14.86 9.58
C ALA A 136 -5.71 -16.08 8.89
N ALA A 137 -5.90 -17.29 9.43
CA ALA A 137 -5.36 -18.51 8.86
C ALA A 137 -6.00 -18.87 7.50
N GLU A 138 -7.30 -18.65 7.34
CA GLU A 138 -8.02 -18.83 6.08
C GLU A 138 -7.54 -17.86 5.02
N PHE A 139 -7.31 -16.59 5.38
CA PHE A 139 -6.75 -15.59 4.48
C PHE A 139 -5.39 -16.04 3.94
N ILE A 140 -4.48 -16.51 4.81
CA ILE A 140 -3.16 -17.02 4.39
C ILE A 140 -3.32 -18.17 3.38
N ARG A 141 -4.20 -19.14 3.64
CA ARG A 141 -4.44 -20.28 2.74
C ARG A 141 -5.02 -19.85 1.40
N ASN A 142 -6.05 -19.01 1.43
CA ASN A 142 -6.78 -18.57 0.24
C ASN A 142 -5.89 -17.69 -0.66
N GLN A 143 -5.03 -16.86 -0.07
CA GLN A 143 -4.11 -15.99 -0.81
C GLN A 143 -2.74 -16.66 -1.08
N LYS A 144 -2.51 -17.87 -0.55
CA LYS A 144 -1.24 -18.62 -0.69
C LYS A 144 -0.02 -17.81 -0.27
N LEU A 145 -0.14 -17.04 0.81
CA LEU A 145 0.93 -16.15 1.29
C LEU A 145 2.09 -16.93 1.91
N LEU A 146 1.81 -18.06 2.52
CA LEU A 146 2.75 -19.03 3.06
C LEU A 146 2.46 -20.41 2.47
N THR A 147 3.35 -21.38 2.70
CA THR A 147 3.14 -22.77 2.27
C THR A 147 1.87 -23.33 2.96
N PRO A 148 0.79 -23.66 2.23
CA PRO A 148 -0.54 -23.88 2.81
C PRO A 148 -0.64 -25.00 3.84
N THR A 149 0.26 -25.99 3.74
CA THR A 149 0.24 -27.21 4.59
C THR A 149 1.25 -27.18 5.73
N ALA A 150 2.08 -26.12 5.81
CA ALA A 150 3.23 -26.11 6.72
C ALA A 150 3.33 -24.87 7.61
N PHE A 151 2.40 -23.91 7.51
CA PHE A 151 2.51 -22.70 8.34
C PHE A 151 1.89 -22.93 9.73
N GLN A 152 2.45 -22.24 10.71
CA GLN A 152 2.03 -22.28 12.10
C GLN A 152 1.96 -20.89 12.70
N LEU A 153 1.07 -20.69 13.65
CA LEU A 153 0.98 -19.48 14.47
C LEU A 153 2.21 -19.41 15.40
N ILE A 154 2.92 -18.27 15.37
CA ILE A 154 4.04 -17.99 16.28
C ILE A 154 3.52 -17.30 17.55
N LYS A 155 2.69 -16.27 17.35
CA LYS A 155 2.10 -15.46 18.42
C LYS A 155 0.89 -14.68 17.91
N ALA A 156 0.03 -14.26 18.83
CA ALA A 156 -0.98 -13.22 18.60
C ALA A 156 -0.61 -11.96 19.39
N SER A 157 -1.03 -10.78 18.93
CA SER A 157 -0.95 -9.58 19.72
C SER A 157 -1.83 -9.69 20.95
N TYR A 158 -1.51 -8.92 21.99
CA TYR A 158 -2.36 -8.87 23.18
C TYR A 158 -3.76 -8.37 22.77
N ALA A 159 -4.79 -9.01 23.31
CA ALA A 159 -6.16 -8.60 23.08
C ALA A 159 -6.48 -7.46 24.06
N ASN A 160 -6.43 -6.22 23.57
CA ASN A 160 -6.97 -5.07 24.30
C ASN A 160 -8.40 -4.82 23.79
N PRO A 161 -9.41 -4.66 24.64
CA PRO A 161 -10.81 -4.42 24.23
C PRO A 161 -10.98 -3.16 23.33
N ASP A 162 -10.08 -2.19 23.46
CA ASP A 162 -10.11 -0.95 22.70
C ASP A 162 -9.36 -1.01 21.36
N ASP A 163 -8.67 -2.12 21.10
CA ASP A 163 -7.92 -2.28 19.86
C ASP A 163 -8.87 -2.60 18.68
N ILE A 164 -8.84 -1.75 17.66
CA ILE A 164 -9.60 -1.95 16.42
C ILE A 164 -9.03 -3.12 15.62
N LYS A 165 -7.74 -3.42 15.74
CA LYS A 165 -7.04 -4.46 14.99
C LYS A 165 -6.34 -5.43 15.94
N ARG A 166 -6.48 -6.74 15.67
CA ARG A 166 -5.71 -7.79 16.33
C ARG A 166 -4.75 -8.43 15.32
N TYR A 167 -3.49 -8.60 15.71
CA TYR A 167 -2.47 -9.16 14.84
C TYR A 167 -2.11 -10.59 15.20
N PHE A 168 -2.00 -11.42 14.18
CA PHE A 168 -1.57 -12.82 14.25
C PHE A 168 -0.31 -13.00 13.40
N TYR A 169 0.71 -13.62 13.97
CA TYR A 169 2.01 -13.81 13.34
C TYR A 169 2.22 -15.26 12.99
N TYR A 170 2.46 -15.55 11.73
CA TYR A 170 2.64 -16.91 11.21
C TYR A 170 3.98 -17.07 10.51
N THR A 171 4.46 -18.33 10.45
CA THR A 171 5.64 -18.71 9.66
C THR A 171 5.45 -20.10 9.05
N ASP A 172 6.06 -20.31 7.89
CA ASP A 172 6.25 -21.64 7.29
C ASP A 172 7.71 -22.12 7.41
N GLY A 173 8.53 -21.43 8.20
CA GLY A 173 9.96 -21.71 8.38
C GLY A 173 10.86 -21.03 7.36
N LEU A 174 10.32 -20.54 6.24
CA LEU A 174 11.06 -19.79 5.21
C LEU A 174 10.69 -18.32 5.21
N LYS A 175 9.41 -18.02 5.46
CA LYS A 175 8.84 -16.68 5.51
C LYS A 175 8.07 -16.50 6.81
N ALA A 176 7.95 -15.25 7.23
CA ALA A 176 7.06 -14.87 8.32
C ALA A 176 6.13 -13.76 7.86
N ILE A 177 4.91 -13.74 8.39
CA ILE A 177 3.87 -12.78 8.02
C ILE A 177 3.05 -12.38 9.25
N ALA A 178 2.69 -11.11 9.32
CA ALA A 178 1.70 -10.58 10.25
C ALA A 178 0.37 -10.36 9.53
N ILE A 179 -0.73 -10.83 10.08
CA ILE A 179 -2.09 -10.63 9.60
C ILE A 179 -2.84 -9.79 10.64
N GLY A 180 -3.33 -8.63 10.23
CA GLY A 180 -4.19 -7.78 11.04
C GLY A 180 -5.66 -8.01 10.70
N VAL A 181 -6.44 -8.38 11.69
CA VAL A 181 -7.89 -8.59 11.59
C VAL A 181 -8.59 -7.45 12.32
N ASP A 182 -9.50 -6.77 11.65
CA ASP A 182 -10.37 -5.77 12.25
C ASP A 182 -11.35 -6.49 13.19
N THR A 183 -11.40 -6.05 14.46
CA THR A 183 -12.20 -6.69 15.48
C THR A 183 -13.69 -6.36 15.38
N GLN A 184 -14.04 -5.22 14.76
CA GLN A 184 -15.42 -4.78 14.57
C GLN A 184 -16.00 -5.33 13.26
N LEU A 185 -15.25 -5.23 12.16
CA LEU A 185 -15.64 -5.75 10.85
C LEU A 185 -15.45 -7.27 10.74
N GLN A 186 -14.69 -7.89 11.67
CA GLN A 186 -14.35 -9.30 11.70
C GLN A 186 -13.73 -9.80 10.37
N GLN A 187 -12.91 -8.98 9.74
CA GLN A 187 -12.25 -9.27 8.47
C GLN A 187 -10.77 -8.91 8.50
N VAL A 188 -9.99 -9.58 7.66
CA VAL A 188 -8.58 -9.24 7.47
C VAL A 188 -8.48 -7.90 6.74
N VAL A 189 -7.77 -6.95 7.33
CA VAL A 189 -7.56 -5.62 6.77
C VAL A 189 -6.08 -5.28 6.56
N THR A 190 -5.17 -6.13 7.05
CA THR A 190 -3.72 -5.92 6.89
C THR A 190 -3.00 -7.24 6.75
N PHE A 191 -2.01 -7.29 5.85
CA PHE A 191 -0.94 -8.29 5.92
C PHE A 191 0.41 -7.64 5.67
N THR A 192 1.47 -8.20 6.28
CA THR A 192 2.85 -7.71 6.13
C THR A 192 3.82 -8.88 6.20
N TYR A 193 4.70 -9.04 5.21
CA TYR A 193 5.86 -9.92 5.31
C TYR A 193 6.89 -9.30 6.25
N ILE A 194 7.45 -10.11 7.15
CA ILE A 194 8.36 -9.70 8.23
C ILE A 194 9.80 -10.09 7.87
#